data_58b2a5eb12c650ec5bab1b78ecce7900
#
_entry.id   58b2a5eb12c650ec5bab1b78ecce7900
#
_cell.length_a   1.000
_cell.length_b   1.000
_cell.length_c   1.000
_cell.angle_alpha   90.00
_cell.angle_beta   90.00
_cell.angle_gamma   90.00
#
_symmetry.space_group_name_H-M   'P 1'
#
loop_
_entity.id
_entity.type
_entity.pdbx_description
1 polymer ?
#
loop_
_entity_poly.entity_id
_entity_poly.type
_entity_poly.pdbx_seq_one_letter_code
_entity_poly.pdbx_strand_id
1 'polypeptide(L)'
;MTVTSVEPYREVDFDKDGDGPAGQAEALASLARRGCTDLVLFAHGWNNSRSVASGLFDRFFAPFPGVTGGGVRLGYAGLVWPSMMFSDERVPDYATLSAVVPGRTVTVARIAELIAREPADEAALAEFAGLLRELTDTEEAGLVATEVPAFLVADPLTVYTVFADALEAGTAAEAGAQATAGAAAGPGAGPGTESLFGGDRVTRLWKGAKEALRQATYFTMKRRAGVVGERGLGPLLGDLGRRAPELRVHLVGHSFGARLVAHALRGLPAGVRTVKSVTLLQGAFSHYAFADRLPHDQDRSGSLGGLQGRVDGPLVACHSRHDKALRVFYPLASRLARDDASLLGDDRRWWAVGHDGVQGVPGAAARTLEAVLRDGLPGSGCVSVDAARVVAEHSDICHEELARLVARAGRFD
;
A
#
# COMPACT_ATOMS: atom_id res chain seq x y z
N MET A 1 -4.95 -0.09 26.09
CA MET A 1 -4.05 1.03 25.76
C MET A 1 -2.81 0.40 25.15
N THR A 2 -2.49 0.76 23.92
CA THR A 2 -1.24 0.34 23.27
C THR A 2 -0.10 1.01 24.01
N VAL A 3 0.85 0.21 24.51
CA VAL A 3 2.07 0.73 25.13
C VAL A 3 3.06 0.94 24.01
N THR A 4 3.39 2.19 23.70
CA THR A 4 4.46 2.55 22.76
C THR A 4 5.69 3.03 23.51
N SER A 5 6.87 2.83 22.91
CA SER A 5 8.16 3.28 23.47
C SER A 5 8.33 4.80 23.42
N VAL A 6 7.42 5.52 22.75
CA VAL A 6 7.47 6.98 22.59
C VAL A 6 6.25 7.67 23.16
N GLU A 7 6.46 8.87 23.73
CA GLU A 7 5.42 9.72 24.30
C GLU A 7 5.66 11.20 23.90
N PRO A 8 4.59 11.99 23.73
CA PRO A 8 3.17 11.61 23.80
C PRO A 8 2.67 10.97 22.49
N TYR A 9 1.91 9.90 22.61
CA TYR A 9 1.36 9.11 21.51
C TYR A 9 -0.19 9.14 21.47
N ARG A 10 -0.78 9.07 20.27
CA ARG A 10 -2.22 8.92 20.03
C ARG A 10 -2.48 7.91 18.92
N GLU A 11 -3.61 7.20 19.00
CA GLU A 11 -4.16 6.46 17.86
C GLU A 11 -5.23 7.30 17.16
N VAL A 12 -5.28 7.19 15.84
CA VAL A 12 -6.31 7.75 14.97
C VAL A 12 -6.97 6.59 14.26
N ASP A 13 -8.26 6.44 14.41
CA ASP A 13 -9.04 5.32 13.88
C ASP A 13 -9.97 5.78 12.77
N PHE A 14 -10.04 5.01 11.69
CA PHE A 14 -11.04 5.17 10.63
C PHE A 14 -11.64 3.83 10.26
N ASP A 15 -12.91 3.86 9.87
CA ASP A 15 -13.57 2.72 9.22
C ASP A 15 -13.28 2.69 7.70
N LYS A 16 -13.95 1.77 6.98
CA LYS A 16 -13.77 1.59 5.52
C LYS A 16 -14.20 2.79 4.66
N ASP A 17 -15.07 3.63 5.17
CA ASP A 17 -15.64 4.79 4.48
C ASP A 17 -14.93 6.10 4.84
N GLY A 18 -13.97 6.02 5.79
CA GLY A 18 -13.21 7.15 6.29
C GLY A 18 -13.86 7.85 7.48
N ASP A 19 -14.93 7.27 8.04
CA ASP A 19 -15.54 7.76 9.27
C ASP A 19 -14.72 7.33 10.48
N GLY A 20 -14.63 8.19 11.48
CA GLY A 20 -13.86 7.92 12.69
C GLY A 20 -14.55 8.44 13.94
N PRO A 21 -14.10 7.99 15.13
CA PRO A 21 -14.63 8.45 16.40
C PRO A 21 -14.61 9.98 16.53
N ALA A 22 -15.65 10.54 17.12
CA ALA A 22 -15.70 11.97 17.40
C ALA A 22 -14.55 12.39 18.34
N GLY A 23 -14.04 13.61 18.15
CA GLY A 23 -13.02 14.20 19.03
C GLY A 23 -11.57 13.85 18.67
N GLN A 24 -11.30 13.10 17.60
CA GLN A 24 -9.90 12.76 17.20
C GLN A 24 -9.06 14.01 16.93
N ALA A 25 -9.60 15.00 16.21
CA ALA A 25 -8.88 16.25 15.96
C ALA A 25 -8.55 17.00 17.27
N GLU A 26 -9.44 16.98 18.25
CA GLU A 26 -9.23 17.57 19.56
C GLU A 26 -8.17 16.80 20.36
N ALA A 27 -8.18 15.46 20.29
CA ALA A 27 -7.17 14.63 20.91
C ALA A 27 -5.77 14.91 20.35
N LEU A 28 -5.64 15.08 19.01
CA LEU A 28 -4.38 15.48 18.37
C LEU A 28 -4.00 16.93 18.74
N ALA A 29 -4.93 17.87 18.72
CA ALA A 29 -4.67 19.26 19.11
C ALA A 29 -4.21 19.38 20.58
N SER A 30 -4.63 18.44 21.46
CA SER A 30 -4.15 18.39 22.83
C SER A 30 -2.62 18.18 22.93
N LEU A 31 -1.98 17.60 21.92
CA LEU A 31 -0.52 17.44 21.85
C LEU A 31 0.18 18.81 21.77
N ALA A 32 -0.34 19.73 20.95
CA ALA A 32 0.18 21.09 20.88
C ALA A 32 0.07 21.82 22.26
N ARG A 33 -1.04 21.66 22.97
CA ARG A 33 -1.21 22.22 24.33
C ARG A 33 -0.25 21.60 25.37
N ARG A 34 0.22 20.40 25.12
CA ARG A 34 1.31 19.77 25.91
C ARG A 34 2.70 20.22 25.47
N GLY A 35 2.75 21.13 24.50
CA GLY A 35 3.96 21.75 24.01
C GLY A 35 4.63 21.01 22.85
N CYS A 36 3.96 20.05 22.18
CA CYS A 36 4.49 19.50 20.94
C CYS A 36 4.49 20.57 19.86
N THR A 37 5.59 20.70 19.16
CA THR A 37 5.77 21.59 18.01
C THR A 37 5.47 20.88 16.69
N ASP A 38 5.72 19.57 16.67
CA ASP A 38 5.64 18.73 15.50
C ASP A 38 4.89 17.44 15.82
N LEU A 39 4.15 16.92 14.84
CA LEU A 39 3.41 15.67 14.92
C LEU A 39 3.83 14.76 13.77
N VAL A 40 4.41 13.61 14.05
CA VAL A 40 4.63 12.54 13.07
C VAL A 40 3.44 11.60 13.10
N LEU A 41 2.69 11.54 11.99
CA LEU A 41 1.56 10.64 11.80
C LEU A 41 1.95 9.53 10.83
N PHE A 42 1.85 8.26 11.27
CA PHE A 42 2.23 7.10 10.46
C PHE A 42 1.02 6.22 10.16
N ALA A 43 0.82 5.92 8.86
CA ALA A 43 -0.20 5.01 8.35
C ALA A 43 0.43 3.69 7.90
N HIS A 44 -0.02 2.58 8.49
CA HIS A 44 0.47 1.24 8.17
C HIS A 44 -0.02 0.72 6.81
N GLY A 45 0.63 -0.32 6.30
CA GLY A 45 0.31 -0.98 5.04
C GLY A 45 -0.87 -1.94 5.11
N TRP A 46 -1.04 -2.71 4.03
CA TRP A 46 -2.05 -3.77 3.91
C TRP A 46 -1.77 -4.94 4.85
N ASN A 47 -2.82 -5.71 5.14
CA ASN A 47 -2.80 -6.97 5.89
C ASN A 47 -2.25 -6.85 7.33
N ASN A 48 -2.55 -5.74 8.01
CA ASN A 48 -2.21 -5.53 9.40
C ASN A 48 -3.48 -5.58 10.28
N SER A 49 -3.53 -6.51 11.21
CA SER A 49 -4.48 -6.44 12.33
C SER A 49 -4.13 -5.25 13.22
N ARG A 50 -5.06 -4.82 14.10
CA ARG A 50 -4.78 -3.74 15.05
C ARG A 50 -3.54 -4.01 15.92
N SER A 51 -3.37 -5.24 16.38
CA SER A 51 -2.22 -5.63 17.22
C SER A 51 -0.90 -5.59 16.43
N VAL A 52 -0.91 -6.06 15.17
CA VAL A 52 0.26 -5.99 14.28
C VAL A 52 0.61 -4.54 13.96
N ALA A 53 -0.39 -3.71 13.66
CA ALA A 53 -0.20 -2.28 13.42
C ALA A 53 0.39 -1.57 14.64
N SER A 54 -0.12 -1.87 15.86
CA SER A 54 0.41 -1.30 17.10
C SER A 54 1.87 -1.67 17.34
N GLY A 55 2.24 -2.95 17.12
CA GLY A 55 3.63 -3.39 17.21
C GLY A 55 4.54 -2.76 16.14
N LEU A 56 3.99 -2.49 14.95
CA LEU A 56 4.71 -1.75 13.91
C LEU A 56 4.93 -0.29 14.29
N PHE A 57 3.91 0.38 14.85
CA PHE A 57 4.04 1.77 15.33
C PHE A 57 5.13 1.91 16.39
N ASP A 58 5.17 0.98 17.34
CA ASP A 58 6.19 0.97 18.37
C ASP A 58 7.61 0.89 17.77
N ARG A 59 7.85 -0.09 16.89
CA ARG A 59 9.16 -0.25 16.23
C ARG A 59 9.51 0.93 15.33
N PHE A 60 8.54 1.46 14.58
CA PHE A 60 8.76 2.55 13.65
C PHE A 60 9.12 3.86 14.38
N PHE A 61 8.44 4.17 15.48
CA PHE A 61 8.69 5.39 16.22
C PHE A 61 9.91 5.32 17.16
N ALA A 62 10.36 4.13 17.54
CA ALA A 62 11.46 3.95 18.51
C ALA A 62 12.73 4.78 18.22
N PRO A 63 13.22 4.93 16.97
CA PRO A 63 14.43 5.69 16.70
C PRO A 63 14.25 7.22 16.70
N PHE A 64 13.00 7.76 16.64
CA PHE A 64 12.76 9.18 16.46
C PHE A 64 13.33 10.08 17.58
N PRO A 65 13.26 9.71 18.88
CA PRO A 65 13.87 10.52 19.93
C PRO A 65 15.38 10.75 19.73
N GLY A 66 16.08 9.78 19.15
CA GLY A 66 17.53 9.87 18.88
C GLY A 66 17.90 10.68 17.64
N VAL A 67 16.94 11.01 16.79
CA VAL A 67 17.16 11.76 15.53
C VAL A 67 16.48 13.12 15.52
N THR A 68 15.86 13.51 16.63
CA THR A 68 15.17 14.81 16.79
C THR A 68 16.10 15.85 17.35
N GLY A 69 16.16 17.02 16.68
CA GLY A 69 17.01 18.14 17.09
C GLY A 69 16.54 18.85 18.35
N GLY A 70 17.48 19.50 19.01
CA GLY A 70 17.19 20.27 20.23
C GLY A 70 16.22 21.42 19.93
N GLY A 71 15.15 21.53 20.73
CA GLY A 71 14.10 22.57 20.58
C GLY A 71 12.85 22.08 19.88
N VAL A 72 12.85 20.92 19.24
CA VAL A 72 11.65 20.27 18.72
C VAL A 72 11.08 19.30 19.75
N ARG A 73 9.77 19.32 19.93
CA ARG A 73 9.03 18.37 20.75
C ARG A 73 8.04 17.62 19.87
N LEU A 74 8.37 16.36 19.59
CA LEU A 74 7.54 15.50 18.78
C LEU A 74 6.35 14.96 19.56
N GLY A 75 5.18 14.97 18.91
CA GLY A 75 4.06 14.09 19.20
C GLY A 75 3.97 13.02 18.12
N TYR A 76 3.39 11.88 18.46
CA TYR A 76 3.30 10.72 17.58
C TYR A 76 1.85 10.29 17.40
N ALA A 77 1.48 9.90 16.20
CA ALA A 77 0.17 9.33 15.93
C ALA A 77 0.25 8.11 15.01
N GLY A 78 -0.31 6.99 15.46
CA GLY A 78 -0.51 5.79 14.63
C GLY A 78 -1.90 5.81 14.02
N LEU A 79 -2.01 5.70 12.68
CA LEU A 79 -3.29 5.66 11.99
C LEU A 79 -3.69 4.21 11.75
N VAL A 80 -4.78 3.79 12.36
CA VAL A 80 -5.40 2.47 12.20
C VAL A 80 -6.55 2.57 11.21
N TRP A 81 -6.55 1.69 10.21
CA TRP A 81 -7.59 1.59 9.22
C TRP A 81 -7.84 0.12 8.87
N PRO A 82 -9.04 -0.28 8.39
CA PRO A 82 -9.34 -1.68 8.11
C PRO A 82 -8.60 -2.15 6.84
N SER A 83 -7.34 -2.55 7.02
CA SER A 83 -6.39 -2.91 5.98
C SER A 83 -6.38 -4.40 5.64
N MET A 84 -7.17 -5.21 6.33
CA MET A 84 -7.31 -6.65 6.10
C MET A 84 -8.65 -6.96 5.48
N MET A 85 -8.69 -7.99 4.64
CA MET A 85 -9.91 -8.61 4.14
C MET A 85 -9.90 -10.12 4.41
N PHE A 86 -8.70 -10.72 4.37
CA PHE A 86 -8.44 -12.12 4.73
C PHE A 86 -7.11 -12.20 5.47
N SER A 87 -7.02 -13.09 6.45
CA SER A 87 -5.76 -13.50 7.05
C SER A 87 -5.07 -14.51 6.12
N ASP A 88 -3.77 -14.38 5.90
CA ASP A 88 -2.95 -15.41 5.24
C ASP A 88 -2.72 -16.64 6.14
N GLU A 89 -3.28 -16.63 7.33
CA GLU A 89 -3.23 -17.75 8.28
C GLU A 89 -4.04 -18.94 7.77
N ARG A 90 -3.55 -20.15 8.03
CA ARG A 90 -4.20 -21.42 7.62
C ARG A 90 -5.63 -21.57 8.13
N VAL A 91 -6.01 -20.83 9.17
CA VAL A 91 -7.37 -20.76 9.71
C VAL A 91 -7.73 -19.28 9.75
N PRO A 92 -8.54 -18.78 8.79
CA PRO A 92 -9.01 -17.41 8.79
C PRO A 92 -9.75 -17.09 10.09
N ASP A 93 -9.41 -15.99 10.75
CA ASP A 93 -10.21 -15.46 11.85
C ASP A 93 -11.48 -14.82 11.28
N TYR A 94 -12.54 -15.63 11.19
CA TYR A 94 -13.84 -15.23 10.66
C TYR A 94 -14.50 -14.10 11.45
N ALA A 95 -14.17 -13.94 12.73
CA ALA A 95 -14.68 -12.84 13.55
C ALA A 95 -14.11 -11.50 13.09
N THR A 96 -12.83 -11.49 12.72
CA THR A 96 -12.17 -10.31 12.15
C THR A 96 -12.69 -10.00 10.75
N LEU A 97 -12.95 -11.03 9.93
CA LEU A 97 -13.49 -10.87 8.58
C LEU A 97 -14.91 -10.28 8.58
N SER A 98 -15.79 -10.73 9.48
CA SER A 98 -17.14 -10.18 9.61
C SER A 98 -17.14 -8.71 10.01
N ALA A 99 -16.15 -8.27 10.79
CA ALA A 99 -15.97 -6.86 11.16
C ALA A 99 -15.45 -6.00 9.98
N VAL A 100 -14.66 -6.61 9.09
CA VAL A 100 -14.07 -5.90 7.92
C VAL A 100 -15.02 -5.84 6.73
N VAL A 101 -15.92 -6.83 6.60
CA VAL A 101 -16.93 -6.92 5.52
C VAL A 101 -18.32 -7.13 6.15
N PRO A 102 -18.91 -6.10 6.76
CA PRO A 102 -20.22 -6.21 7.38
C PRO A 102 -21.28 -6.71 6.37
N GLY A 103 -22.11 -7.66 6.79
CA GLY A 103 -23.19 -8.20 5.96
C GLY A 103 -22.80 -9.32 4.99
N ARG A 104 -21.49 -9.69 4.87
CA ARG A 104 -21.03 -10.73 3.93
C ARG A 104 -20.39 -11.95 4.59
N THR A 105 -20.72 -12.21 5.84
CA THR A 105 -20.17 -13.34 6.60
C THR A 105 -20.42 -14.68 5.92
N VAL A 106 -21.61 -14.86 5.30
CA VAL A 106 -21.98 -16.10 4.59
C VAL A 106 -21.11 -16.29 3.34
N THR A 107 -20.92 -15.23 2.54
CA THR A 107 -20.07 -15.23 1.33
C THR A 107 -18.63 -15.59 1.67
N VAL A 108 -18.08 -14.97 2.70
CA VAL A 108 -16.72 -15.23 3.20
C VAL A 108 -16.55 -16.66 3.69
N ALA A 109 -17.50 -17.17 4.49
CA ALA A 109 -17.47 -18.54 4.98
C ALA A 109 -17.52 -19.56 3.82
N ARG A 110 -18.33 -19.30 2.79
CA ARG A 110 -18.42 -20.17 1.61
C ARG A 110 -17.14 -20.13 0.76
N ILE A 111 -16.53 -18.97 0.57
CA ILE A 111 -15.21 -18.84 -0.08
C ILE A 111 -14.16 -19.68 0.66
N ALA A 112 -14.10 -19.58 1.98
CA ALA A 112 -13.16 -20.34 2.80
C ALA A 112 -13.38 -21.85 2.70
N GLU A 113 -14.64 -22.31 2.69
CA GLU A 113 -14.98 -23.72 2.50
C GLU A 113 -14.51 -24.24 1.14
N LEU A 114 -14.75 -23.48 0.06
CA LEU A 114 -14.30 -23.85 -1.29
C LEU A 114 -12.79 -23.93 -1.37
N ILE A 115 -12.06 -22.98 -0.79
CA ILE A 115 -10.60 -22.98 -0.72
C ILE A 115 -10.06 -24.18 0.06
N ALA A 116 -10.70 -24.54 1.17
CA ALA A 116 -10.27 -25.66 2.00
C ALA A 116 -10.48 -27.03 1.34
N ARG A 117 -11.53 -27.16 0.52
CA ARG A 117 -11.92 -28.43 -0.12
C ARG A 117 -11.35 -28.59 -1.53
N GLU A 118 -11.11 -27.49 -2.25
CA GLU A 118 -10.69 -27.48 -3.66
C GLU A 118 -11.45 -28.50 -4.53
N PRO A 119 -12.79 -28.43 -4.61
CA PRO A 119 -13.56 -29.45 -5.32
C PRO A 119 -13.10 -29.60 -6.77
N ALA A 120 -13.03 -30.84 -7.27
CA ALA A 120 -12.63 -31.14 -8.65
C ALA A 120 -13.78 -30.91 -9.65
N ASP A 121 -14.53 -29.82 -9.48
CA ASP A 121 -15.74 -29.50 -10.21
C ASP A 121 -15.66 -28.05 -10.73
N GLU A 122 -15.86 -27.88 -12.04
CA GLU A 122 -15.89 -26.55 -12.67
C GLU A 122 -17.04 -25.67 -12.14
N ALA A 123 -18.13 -26.26 -11.70
CA ALA A 123 -19.23 -25.52 -11.06
C ALA A 123 -18.79 -24.84 -9.76
N ALA A 124 -17.93 -25.49 -8.96
CA ALA A 124 -17.35 -24.89 -7.76
C ALA A 124 -16.42 -23.71 -8.07
N LEU A 125 -15.66 -23.76 -9.15
CA LEU A 125 -14.84 -22.65 -9.63
C LEU A 125 -15.70 -21.48 -10.13
N ALA A 126 -16.81 -21.77 -10.80
CA ALA A 126 -17.77 -20.76 -11.24
C ALA A 126 -18.50 -20.10 -10.05
N GLU A 127 -18.91 -20.92 -9.05
CA GLU A 127 -19.48 -20.44 -7.78
C GLU A 127 -18.48 -19.50 -7.08
N PHE A 128 -17.23 -19.92 -6.97
CA PHE A 128 -16.17 -19.12 -6.36
C PHE A 128 -16.00 -17.75 -7.04
N ALA A 129 -16.06 -17.69 -8.38
CA ALA A 129 -16.03 -16.43 -9.11
C ALA A 129 -17.24 -15.52 -8.82
N GLY A 130 -18.43 -16.11 -8.69
CA GLY A 130 -19.64 -15.40 -8.27
C GLY A 130 -19.48 -14.78 -6.88
N LEU A 131 -18.97 -15.55 -5.93
CA LEU A 131 -18.68 -15.09 -4.57
C LEU A 131 -17.60 -14.00 -4.52
N LEU A 132 -16.57 -14.08 -5.39
CA LEU A 132 -15.58 -13.01 -5.51
C LEU A 132 -16.21 -11.70 -5.98
N ARG A 133 -17.08 -11.75 -6.98
CA ARG A 133 -17.80 -10.56 -7.46
C ARG A 133 -18.68 -9.98 -6.36
N GLU A 134 -19.42 -10.82 -5.65
CA GLU A 134 -20.23 -10.41 -4.51
C GLU A 134 -19.37 -9.77 -3.41
N LEU A 135 -18.20 -10.34 -3.09
CA LEU A 135 -17.30 -9.83 -2.07
C LEU A 135 -16.72 -8.46 -2.41
N THR A 136 -16.41 -8.22 -3.68
CA THR A 136 -15.81 -6.97 -4.14
C THR A 136 -16.81 -5.86 -4.34
N ASP A 137 -18.09 -6.15 -4.31
CA ASP A 137 -19.25 -5.32 -4.58
C ASP A 137 -18.97 -3.93 -5.19
N THR A 138 -19.22 -3.86 -6.46
CA THR A 138 -18.96 -2.65 -7.25
C THR A 138 -20.14 -1.67 -7.21
N GLU A 139 -21.34 -2.12 -6.83
CA GLU A 139 -22.56 -1.31 -6.83
C GLU A 139 -22.71 -0.45 -5.58
N GLU A 140 -22.46 -0.99 -4.38
CA GLU A 140 -22.47 -0.19 -3.13
C GLU A 140 -21.39 0.88 -3.07
N ALA A 141 -20.35 0.71 -3.89
CA ALA A 141 -19.16 1.53 -3.85
C ALA A 141 -19.28 2.81 -4.71
N GLY A 142 -20.36 3.02 -5.44
CA GLY A 142 -20.49 4.16 -6.37
C GLY A 142 -19.41 4.17 -7.44
N LEU A 143 -18.85 3.00 -7.78
CA LEU A 143 -17.85 2.88 -8.83
C LEU A 143 -18.50 3.08 -10.19
N VAL A 144 -17.92 3.94 -11.01
CA VAL A 144 -18.20 3.97 -12.44
C VAL A 144 -17.72 2.63 -13.01
N ALA A 145 -18.45 2.04 -13.94
CA ALA A 145 -18.13 0.72 -14.56
C ALA A 145 -16.67 0.59 -15.05
N THR A 146 -15.99 1.70 -15.28
CA THR A 146 -14.57 1.78 -15.70
C THR A 146 -13.55 1.47 -14.60
N GLU A 147 -13.97 1.31 -13.33
CA GLU A 147 -13.08 1.05 -12.19
C GLU A 147 -13.13 -0.41 -11.73
N VAL A 148 -14.02 -1.24 -12.29
CA VAL A 148 -14.10 -2.69 -12.00
C VAL A 148 -12.94 -3.37 -12.68
N PRO A 149 -12.10 -4.14 -11.97
CA PRO A 149 -11.06 -4.92 -12.61
C PRO A 149 -11.64 -5.91 -13.63
N ALA A 150 -11.13 -5.89 -14.85
CA ALA A 150 -11.62 -6.71 -15.95
C ALA A 150 -11.68 -8.21 -15.63
N PHE A 151 -10.73 -8.71 -14.84
CA PHE A 151 -10.69 -10.11 -14.44
C PHE A 151 -11.91 -10.55 -13.58
N LEU A 152 -12.59 -9.62 -12.91
CA LEU A 152 -13.81 -9.95 -12.15
C LEU A 152 -15.03 -10.18 -13.04
N VAL A 153 -15.03 -9.65 -14.26
CA VAL A 153 -16.14 -9.79 -15.24
C VAL A 153 -15.83 -10.76 -16.36
N ALA A 154 -14.57 -11.16 -16.54
CA ALA A 154 -14.14 -12.12 -17.54
C ALA A 154 -14.55 -13.56 -17.21
N ASP A 155 -14.35 -14.48 -18.17
CA ASP A 155 -14.57 -15.91 -17.95
C ASP A 155 -13.67 -16.45 -16.83
N PRO A 156 -14.23 -17.06 -15.77
CA PRO A 156 -13.46 -17.48 -14.60
C PRO A 156 -12.33 -18.46 -14.88
N LEU A 157 -12.57 -19.46 -15.74
CA LEU A 157 -11.58 -20.48 -16.06
C LEU A 157 -10.37 -19.89 -16.81
N THR A 158 -10.64 -18.97 -17.72
CA THR A 158 -9.60 -18.21 -18.43
C THR A 158 -8.77 -17.40 -17.44
N VAL A 159 -9.42 -16.65 -16.54
CA VAL A 159 -8.75 -15.84 -15.51
C VAL A 159 -7.87 -16.71 -14.62
N TYR A 160 -8.39 -17.83 -14.11
CA TYR A 160 -7.65 -18.72 -13.23
C TYR A 160 -6.46 -19.38 -13.93
N THR A 161 -6.60 -19.71 -15.21
CA THR A 161 -5.49 -20.21 -16.03
C THR A 161 -4.38 -19.16 -16.14
N VAL A 162 -4.73 -17.93 -16.50
CA VAL A 162 -3.77 -16.82 -16.63
C VAL A 162 -3.03 -16.53 -15.32
N PHE A 163 -3.75 -16.54 -14.21
CA PHE A 163 -3.12 -16.34 -12.90
C PHE A 163 -2.21 -17.51 -12.50
N ALA A 164 -2.60 -18.75 -12.79
CA ALA A 164 -1.77 -19.91 -12.55
C ALA A 164 -0.47 -19.86 -13.38
N ASP A 165 -0.57 -19.50 -14.67
CA ASP A 165 0.59 -19.35 -15.56
C ASP A 165 1.54 -18.26 -15.07
N ALA A 166 1.01 -17.13 -14.61
CA ALA A 166 1.81 -16.04 -14.08
C ALA A 166 2.57 -16.43 -12.80
N LEU A 167 1.94 -17.22 -11.91
CA LEU A 167 2.59 -17.73 -10.71
C LEU A 167 3.74 -18.71 -11.07
N GLU A 168 3.51 -19.60 -12.04
CA GLU A 168 4.53 -20.56 -12.50
C GLU A 168 5.71 -19.84 -13.17
N ALA A 169 5.44 -18.83 -13.99
CA ALA A 169 6.49 -18.01 -14.61
C ALA A 169 7.29 -17.21 -13.57
N GLY A 170 6.64 -16.70 -12.52
CA GLY A 170 7.30 -16.00 -11.41
C GLY A 170 8.25 -16.93 -10.63
N THR A 171 7.80 -18.13 -10.31
CA THR A 171 8.63 -19.13 -9.61
C THR A 171 9.78 -19.65 -10.46
N ALA A 172 9.59 -19.83 -11.77
CA ALA A 172 10.64 -20.22 -12.70
C ALA A 172 11.72 -19.12 -12.85
N ALA A 173 11.33 -17.85 -12.88
CA ALA A 173 12.27 -16.73 -12.91
C ALA A 173 13.11 -16.63 -11.62
N GLU A 174 12.50 -16.92 -10.46
CA GLU A 174 13.23 -16.97 -9.18
C GLU A 174 14.23 -18.15 -9.12
N ALA A 175 13.84 -19.33 -9.60
CA ALA A 175 14.73 -20.49 -9.67
C ALA A 175 15.90 -20.24 -10.63
N GLY A 176 15.66 -19.58 -11.78
CA GLY A 176 16.70 -19.19 -12.73
C GLY A 176 17.68 -18.15 -12.16
N ALA A 177 17.20 -17.19 -11.37
CA ALA A 177 18.03 -16.18 -10.71
C ALA A 177 18.90 -16.78 -9.60
N GLN A 178 18.43 -17.80 -8.89
CA GLN A 178 19.21 -18.54 -7.89
C GLN A 178 20.25 -19.47 -8.53
N ALA A 179 19.94 -20.05 -9.70
CA ALA A 179 20.87 -20.93 -10.42
C ALA A 179 22.08 -20.16 -11.00
N THR A 180 21.91 -18.89 -11.35
CA THR A 180 23.01 -18.02 -11.82
C THR A 180 23.92 -17.53 -10.69
N ALA A 181 23.50 -17.64 -9.43
CA ALA A 181 24.32 -17.28 -8.25
C ALA A 181 25.12 -18.47 -7.69
N GLY A 182 24.86 -19.69 -8.16
CA GLY A 182 25.53 -20.93 -7.71
C GLY A 182 25.92 -21.80 -8.90
N ALA A 183 26.98 -21.43 -9.61
CA ALA A 183 27.47 -22.24 -10.69
C ALA A 183 28.33 -23.40 -10.17
N ALA A 184 27.80 -24.62 -10.16
CA ALA A 184 28.54 -25.85 -10.53
C ALA A 184 27.58 -27.04 -10.64
N ALA A 185 27.56 -27.58 -11.85
CA ALA A 185 27.51 -28.98 -12.19
C ALA A 185 26.20 -29.76 -12.26
N GLY A 186 26.02 -30.35 -13.41
CA GLY A 186 25.47 -31.67 -13.66
C GLY A 186 24.29 -31.69 -14.62
N PRO A 187 24.42 -32.37 -15.78
CA PRO A 187 23.35 -32.51 -16.75
C PRO A 187 22.40 -33.65 -16.34
N GLY A 188 21.12 -33.40 -16.32
CA GLY A 188 20.17 -34.48 -16.21
C GLY A 188 18.83 -34.17 -15.57
N ALA A 189 17.94 -33.53 -16.30
CA ALA A 189 16.51 -33.83 -16.26
C ALA A 189 15.90 -33.25 -17.54
N GLY A 190 15.49 -34.11 -18.45
CA GLY A 190 14.71 -33.78 -19.63
C GLY A 190 13.33 -33.29 -19.26
N PRO A 191 12.58 -32.69 -20.24
CA PRO A 191 11.24 -32.17 -19.98
C PRO A 191 10.36 -33.31 -19.48
N GLY A 192 9.82 -33.11 -18.26
CA GLY A 192 8.91 -34.06 -17.64
C GLY A 192 7.66 -34.22 -18.51
N THR A 193 7.35 -35.44 -18.81
CA THR A 193 6.15 -35.90 -19.46
C THR A 193 4.91 -35.26 -18.80
N GLU A 194 4.09 -34.66 -19.67
CA GLU A 194 2.74 -34.19 -19.31
C GLU A 194 1.98 -35.32 -18.62
N SER A 195 1.64 -35.11 -17.35
CA SER A 195 0.76 -36.01 -16.62
C SER A 195 -0.68 -35.82 -17.13
N LEU A 196 -1.20 -36.87 -17.79
CA LEU A 196 -2.54 -36.93 -18.40
C LEU A 196 -3.68 -37.10 -17.38
N PHE A 197 -3.54 -36.65 -16.13
CA PHE A 197 -4.55 -36.83 -15.10
C PHE A 197 -5.23 -35.49 -14.73
N GLY A 198 -6.57 -35.46 -14.83
CA GLY A 198 -7.40 -34.29 -14.57
C GLY A 198 -7.23 -33.61 -13.19
N GLY A 199 -6.55 -34.27 -12.24
CA GLY A 199 -6.24 -33.73 -10.92
C GLY A 199 -5.25 -32.56 -10.95
N ASP A 200 -4.23 -32.61 -11.80
CA ASP A 200 -3.24 -31.53 -11.93
C ASP A 200 -3.85 -30.22 -12.50
N ARG A 201 -4.76 -30.35 -13.48
CA ARG A 201 -5.47 -29.22 -14.05
C ARG A 201 -6.33 -28.51 -13.02
N VAL A 202 -7.10 -29.25 -12.23
CA VAL A 202 -7.99 -28.69 -11.19
C VAL A 202 -7.17 -28.01 -10.09
N THR A 203 -6.11 -28.64 -9.60
CA THR A 203 -5.20 -28.04 -8.61
C THR A 203 -4.58 -26.73 -9.14
N ARG A 204 -4.21 -26.69 -10.42
CA ARG A 204 -3.69 -25.50 -11.08
C ARG A 204 -4.73 -24.38 -11.15
N LEU A 205 -5.97 -24.69 -11.52
CA LEU A 205 -7.07 -23.73 -11.53
C LEU A 205 -7.38 -23.17 -10.13
N TRP A 206 -7.33 -23.98 -9.07
CA TRP A 206 -7.49 -23.52 -7.70
C TRP A 206 -6.33 -22.61 -7.24
N LYS A 207 -5.10 -22.85 -7.69
CA LYS A 207 -3.98 -21.89 -7.48
C LYS A 207 -4.31 -20.53 -8.11
N GLY A 208 -4.77 -20.53 -9.35
CA GLY A 208 -5.21 -19.32 -10.05
C GLY A 208 -6.43 -18.64 -9.39
N ALA A 209 -7.40 -19.41 -8.90
CA ALA A 209 -8.56 -18.90 -8.18
C ALA A 209 -8.18 -18.20 -6.87
N LYS A 210 -7.25 -18.80 -6.10
CA LYS A 210 -6.69 -18.16 -4.89
C LYS A 210 -5.95 -16.87 -5.20
N GLU A 211 -5.23 -16.82 -6.31
CA GLU A 211 -4.59 -15.60 -6.77
C GLU A 211 -5.61 -14.55 -7.20
N ALA A 212 -6.69 -14.93 -7.89
CA ALA A 212 -7.80 -14.02 -8.21
C ALA A 212 -8.42 -13.41 -6.94
N LEU A 213 -8.62 -14.20 -5.89
CA LEU A 213 -9.07 -13.71 -4.58
C LEU A 213 -8.07 -12.70 -3.98
N ARG A 214 -6.79 -13.03 -4.02
CA ARG A 214 -5.73 -12.14 -3.52
C ARG A 214 -5.73 -10.81 -4.27
N GLN A 215 -5.87 -10.84 -5.60
CA GLN A 215 -5.95 -9.64 -6.43
C GLN A 215 -7.23 -8.84 -6.16
N ALA A 216 -8.38 -9.49 -6.05
CA ALA A 216 -9.63 -8.82 -5.69
C ALA A 216 -9.53 -8.10 -4.34
N THR A 217 -8.93 -8.76 -3.35
CA THR A 217 -8.63 -8.17 -2.04
C THR A 217 -7.68 -6.99 -2.15
N TYR A 218 -6.62 -7.13 -2.94
CA TYR A 218 -5.66 -6.04 -3.20
C TYR A 218 -6.35 -4.79 -3.74
N PHE A 219 -7.21 -4.93 -4.77
CA PHE A 219 -7.93 -3.78 -5.35
C PHE A 219 -8.89 -3.13 -4.36
N THR A 220 -9.62 -3.93 -3.60
CA THR A 220 -10.53 -3.43 -2.57
C THR A 220 -9.76 -2.62 -1.52
N MET A 221 -8.63 -3.13 -1.03
CA MET A 221 -7.81 -2.44 -0.04
C MET A 221 -7.11 -1.20 -0.62
N LYS A 222 -6.63 -1.27 -1.85
CA LYS A 222 -6.06 -0.11 -2.56
C LYS A 222 -7.05 1.05 -2.66
N ARG A 223 -8.32 0.74 -3.00
CA ARG A 223 -9.40 1.71 -3.05
C ARG A 223 -9.73 2.26 -1.66
N ARG A 224 -9.92 1.38 -0.67
CA ARG A 224 -10.21 1.74 0.73
C ARG A 224 -9.15 2.69 1.29
N ALA A 225 -7.87 2.42 1.08
CA ALA A 225 -6.80 3.32 1.47
C ALA A 225 -6.98 4.73 0.88
N GLY A 226 -7.39 4.84 -0.39
CA GLY A 226 -7.71 6.12 -1.03
C GLY A 226 -8.90 6.83 -0.37
N VAL A 227 -10.00 6.10 -0.11
CA VAL A 227 -11.21 6.64 0.54
C VAL A 227 -10.90 7.13 1.95
N VAL A 228 -10.24 6.32 2.78
CA VAL A 228 -9.84 6.71 4.15
C VAL A 228 -8.93 7.93 4.13
N GLY A 229 -8.00 8.00 3.18
CA GLY A 229 -7.16 9.19 3.02
C GLY A 229 -7.97 10.44 2.69
N GLU A 230 -8.78 10.38 1.65
CA GLU A 230 -9.53 11.52 1.12
C GLU A 230 -10.67 11.96 2.04
N ARG A 231 -11.49 11.03 2.54
CA ARG A 231 -12.68 11.33 3.31
C ARG A 231 -12.45 11.37 4.82
N GLY A 232 -11.44 10.65 5.32
CA GLY A 232 -11.11 10.57 6.74
C GLY A 232 -9.96 11.49 7.13
N LEU A 233 -8.74 11.13 6.72
CA LEU A 233 -7.54 11.85 7.17
C LEU A 233 -7.47 13.29 6.67
N GLY A 234 -7.82 13.58 5.41
CA GLY A 234 -7.77 14.92 4.86
C GLY A 234 -8.62 15.92 5.66
N PRO A 235 -9.93 15.67 5.89
CA PRO A 235 -10.79 16.49 6.73
C PRO A 235 -10.30 16.61 8.17
N LEU A 236 -9.81 15.51 8.78
CA LEU A 236 -9.24 15.51 10.13
C LEU A 236 -8.04 16.48 10.24
N LEU A 237 -7.14 16.48 9.25
CA LEU A 237 -5.99 17.41 9.18
C LEU A 237 -6.46 18.85 9.02
N GLY A 238 -7.55 19.09 8.28
CA GLY A 238 -8.17 20.41 8.16
C GLY A 238 -8.72 20.90 9.50
N ASP A 239 -9.39 20.03 10.26
CA ASP A 239 -9.90 20.37 11.59
C ASP A 239 -8.76 20.57 12.60
N LEU A 240 -7.74 19.72 12.56
CA LEU A 240 -6.53 19.88 13.37
C LEU A 240 -5.84 21.23 13.11
N GLY A 241 -5.69 21.62 11.84
CA GLY A 241 -5.07 22.90 11.48
C GLY A 241 -5.83 24.11 11.99
N ARG A 242 -7.17 24.02 12.13
CA ARG A 242 -7.96 25.07 12.77
C ARG A 242 -7.80 25.12 14.29
N ARG A 243 -7.64 23.95 14.93
CA ARG A 243 -7.56 23.83 16.41
C ARG A 243 -6.15 24.09 16.94
N ALA A 244 -5.13 23.75 16.17
CA ALA A 244 -3.72 23.87 16.52
C ALA A 244 -2.90 24.35 15.31
N PRO A 245 -3.05 25.63 14.90
CA PRO A 245 -2.45 26.16 13.66
C PRO A 245 -0.91 26.13 13.68
N GLU A 246 -0.30 26.14 14.86
CA GLU A 246 1.16 26.10 15.02
C GLU A 246 1.73 24.68 15.00
N LEU A 247 0.88 23.66 15.10
CA LEU A 247 1.35 22.25 15.08
C LEU A 247 1.73 21.84 13.66
N ARG A 248 2.99 21.51 13.46
CA ARG A 248 3.53 21.07 12.19
C ARG A 248 3.29 19.57 12.02
N VAL A 249 2.60 19.15 10.95
CA VAL A 249 2.26 17.75 10.73
C VAL A 249 3.11 17.12 9.63
N HIS A 250 3.71 15.99 9.93
CA HIS A 250 4.54 15.19 9.04
C HIS A 250 3.84 13.86 8.80
N LEU A 251 3.38 13.65 7.55
CA LEU A 251 2.70 12.42 7.18
C LEU A 251 3.70 11.38 6.70
N VAL A 252 3.61 10.20 7.25
CA VAL A 252 4.40 9.04 6.80
C VAL A 252 3.43 7.91 6.49
N GLY A 253 3.64 7.20 5.40
CA GLY A 253 2.83 6.04 5.07
C GLY A 253 3.66 4.95 4.44
N HIS A 254 3.36 3.70 4.80
CA HIS A 254 3.98 2.51 4.23
C HIS A 254 3.01 1.77 3.31
N SER A 255 3.47 1.37 2.12
CA SER A 255 2.67 0.54 1.20
C SER A 255 1.33 1.20 0.84
N PHE A 256 0.18 0.60 1.18
CA PHE A 256 -1.14 1.24 1.05
C PHE A 256 -1.35 2.39 2.03
N GLY A 257 -0.65 2.42 3.16
CA GLY A 257 -0.62 3.59 4.04
C GLY A 257 0.01 4.80 3.33
N ALA A 258 1.00 4.59 2.46
CA ALA A 258 1.56 5.66 1.62
C ALA A 258 0.50 6.20 0.64
N ARG A 259 -0.32 5.32 0.03
CA ARG A 259 -1.47 5.75 -0.77
C ARG A 259 -2.49 6.53 0.06
N LEU A 260 -2.79 6.08 1.27
CA LEU A 260 -3.72 6.73 2.18
C LEU A 260 -3.27 8.17 2.48
N VAL A 261 -2.03 8.38 2.93
CA VAL A 261 -1.53 9.73 3.25
C VAL A 261 -1.41 10.61 2.00
N ALA A 262 -1.10 10.05 0.84
CA ALA A 262 -1.09 10.78 -0.43
C ALA A 262 -2.51 11.25 -0.83
N HIS A 263 -3.53 10.40 -0.66
CA HIS A 263 -4.93 10.76 -0.93
C HIS A 263 -5.51 11.74 0.11
N ALA A 264 -4.96 11.81 1.32
CA ALA A 264 -5.35 12.83 2.31
C ALA A 264 -5.13 14.25 1.78
N LEU A 265 -4.14 14.45 0.90
CA LEU A 265 -3.91 15.73 0.24
C LEU A 265 -5.11 16.16 -0.61
N ARG A 266 -5.86 15.21 -1.21
CA ARG A 266 -7.08 15.52 -1.97
C ARG A 266 -8.22 15.97 -1.04
N GLY A 267 -8.38 15.29 0.11
CA GLY A 267 -9.40 15.62 1.11
C GLY A 267 -9.06 16.83 1.99
N LEU A 268 -7.84 17.35 1.93
CA LEU A 268 -7.41 18.50 2.71
C LEU A 268 -8.19 19.75 2.27
N PRO A 269 -8.86 20.52 3.17
CA PRO A 269 -9.58 21.73 2.77
C PRO A 269 -8.68 22.78 2.12
N ALA A 270 -9.25 23.61 1.26
CA ALA A 270 -8.50 24.66 0.58
C ALA A 270 -7.84 25.62 1.60
N GLY A 271 -6.62 26.06 1.31
CA GLY A 271 -5.87 26.98 2.15
C GLY A 271 -5.22 26.40 3.41
N VAL A 272 -5.50 25.13 3.75
CA VAL A 272 -4.87 24.46 4.89
C VAL A 272 -3.39 24.16 4.56
N ARG A 273 -2.49 24.57 5.46
CA ARG A 273 -1.03 24.43 5.35
C ARG A 273 -0.42 23.65 6.54
N THR A 274 -1.22 22.83 7.18
CA THR A 274 -0.80 22.05 8.35
C THR A 274 0.25 20.99 8.01
N VAL A 275 0.16 20.38 6.80
CA VAL A 275 1.08 19.33 6.35
C VAL A 275 2.40 19.93 5.89
N LYS A 276 3.48 19.66 6.64
CA LYS A 276 4.83 20.20 6.40
C LYS A 276 5.74 19.25 5.63
N SER A 277 5.48 17.96 5.66
CA SER A 277 6.17 16.97 4.81
C SER A 277 5.29 15.73 4.62
N VAL A 278 5.54 15.03 3.51
CA VAL A 278 4.97 13.70 3.26
C VAL A 278 6.10 12.76 2.90
N THR A 279 6.19 11.62 3.59
CA THR A 279 7.16 10.56 3.28
C THR A 279 6.42 9.28 2.94
N LEU A 280 6.61 8.80 1.73
CA LEU A 280 6.00 7.60 1.16
C LEU A 280 7.04 6.48 1.19
N LEU A 281 6.90 5.54 2.13
CA LEU A 281 7.79 4.38 2.27
C LEU A 281 7.23 3.21 1.45
N GLN A 282 7.96 2.75 0.44
CA GLN A 282 7.58 1.64 -0.45
C GLN A 282 6.11 1.71 -0.90
N GLY A 283 5.67 2.86 -1.40
CA GLY A 283 4.27 3.13 -1.70
C GLY A 283 3.70 2.22 -2.80
N ALA A 284 2.59 1.55 -2.50
CA ALA A 284 1.92 0.60 -3.39
C ALA A 284 0.83 1.28 -4.25
N PHE A 285 1.21 2.27 -5.05
CA PHE A 285 0.37 2.94 -6.03
C PHE A 285 1.21 3.50 -7.18
N SER A 286 0.58 3.88 -8.29
CA SER A 286 1.28 4.25 -9.52
C SER A 286 2.35 5.32 -9.30
N HIS A 287 3.53 5.10 -9.85
CA HIS A 287 4.61 6.10 -9.87
C HIS A 287 4.25 7.37 -10.66
N TYR A 288 3.23 7.30 -11.53
CA TYR A 288 2.66 8.46 -12.22
C TYR A 288 1.51 9.14 -11.45
N ALA A 289 1.24 8.73 -10.21
CA ALA A 289 0.09 9.30 -9.48
C ALA A 289 0.12 10.82 -9.39
N PHE A 290 1.29 11.42 -9.23
CA PHE A 290 1.49 12.87 -9.13
C PHE A 290 1.82 13.55 -10.47
N ALA A 291 1.87 12.80 -11.57
CA ALA A 291 2.22 13.34 -12.87
C ALA A 291 1.19 14.37 -13.36
N ASP A 292 1.66 15.49 -13.88
CA ASP A 292 0.81 16.51 -14.49
C ASP A 292 0.15 15.98 -15.76
N ARG A 293 0.89 15.16 -16.52
CA ARG A 293 0.43 14.43 -17.70
C ARG A 293 1.01 13.02 -17.73
N LEU A 294 0.19 12.05 -18.10
CA LEU A 294 0.64 10.66 -18.22
C LEU A 294 1.48 10.50 -19.50
N PRO A 295 2.66 9.86 -19.46
CA PRO A 295 3.49 9.70 -20.66
C PRO A 295 2.82 8.89 -21.80
N HIS A 296 1.90 7.99 -21.43
CA HIS A 296 1.16 7.12 -22.36
C HIS A 296 -0.24 7.67 -22.74
N ASP A 297 -0.67 8.78 -22.11
CA ASP A 297 -1.95 9.45 -22.38
C ASP A 297 -1.82 10.93 -21.96
N GLN A 298 -1.40 11.76 -22.91
CA GLN A 298 -1.09 13.18 -22.64
C GLN A 298 -2.32 14.03 -22.31
N ASP A 299 -3.53 13.52 -22.55
CA ASP A 299 -4.79 14.20 -22.22
C ASP A 299 -5.21 13.97 -20.77
N ARG A 300 -4.52 13.06 -20.05
CA ARG A 300 -4.81 12.71 -18.66
C ARG A 300 -3.66 13.03 -17.73
N SER A 301 -3.99 13.48 -16.54
CA SER A 301 -3.07 13.60 -15.42
C SER A 301 -3.06 12.35 -14.55
N GLY A 302 -2.06 12.22 -13.70
CA GLY A 302 -2.06 11.25 -12.62
C GLY A 302 -3.21 11.53 -11.63
N SER A 303 -3.63 10.50 -10.90
CA SER A 303 -4.76 10.60 -9.98
C SER A 303 -4.57 11.64 -8.86
N LEU A 304 -3.34 12.05 -8.58
CA LEU A 304 -2.94 13.04 -7.58
C LEU A 304 -2.15 14.20 -8.20
N GLY A 305 -2.29 14.42 -9.52
CA GLY A 305 -1.59 15.47 -10.26
C GLY A 305 -1.78 16.83 -9.60
N GLY A 306 -0.68 17.56 -9.38
CA GLY A 306 -0.67 18.89 -8.75
C GLY A 306 -0.84 18.91 -7.23
N LEU A 307 -1.25 17.80 -6.59
CA LEU A 307 -1.53 17.79 -5.14
C LEU A 307 -0.26 17.85 -4.27
N GLN A 308 0.92 17.56 -4.82
CA GLN A 308 2.19 17.80 -4.13
C GLN A 308 2.35 19.27 -3.70
N GLY A 309 1.75 20.22 -4.41
CA GLY A 309 1.71 21.64 -4.05
C GLY A 309 0.91 21.97 -2.78
N ARG A 310 0.18 21.00 -2.22
CA ARG A 310 -0.57 21.16 -0.96
C ARG A 310 0.28 20.85 0.28
N VAL A 311 1.47 20.31 0.08
CA VAL A 311 2.46 20.09 1.14
C VAL A 311 3.30 21.36 1.29
N ASP A 312 3.44 21.85 2.50
CA ASP A 312 4.25 23.05 2.82
C ASP A 312 5.73 22.68 3.05
N GLY A 313 6.25 21.82 2.21
CA GLY A 313 7.58 21.23 2.24
C GLY A 313 7.75 20.12 1.22
N PRO A 314 8.71 19.21 1.39
CA PRO A 314 8.95 18.15 0.42
C PRO A 314 7.95 17.00 0.54
N LEU A 315 7.62 16.40 -0.62
CA LEU A 315 7.02 15.08 -0.74
C LEU A 315 8.13 14.10 -1.14
N VAL A 316 8.46 13.20 -0.24
CA VAL A 316 9.56 12.23 -0.41
C VAL A 316 8.96 10.87 -0.75
N ALA A 317 9.39 10.28 -1.86
CA ALA A 317 9.07 8.92 -2.27
C ALA A 317 10.30 8.02 -2.07
N CYS A 318 10.33 7.29 -0.97
CA CYS A 318 11.36 6.30 -0.68
C CYS A 318 11.06 5.01 -1.44
N HIS A 319 12.03 4.50 -2.16
CA HIS A 319 11.89 3.29 -2.98
C HIS A 319 13.09 2.36 -2.84
N SER A 320 12.87 1.08 -3.14
CA SER A 320 13.93 0.06 -3.17
C SER A 320 13.72 -0.92 -4.32
N ARG A 321 14.79 -1.16 -5.10
CA ARG A 321 14.78 -2.20 -6.14
C ARG A 321 14.65 -3.63 -5.58
N HIS A 322 14.87 -3.82 -4.28
CA HIS A 322 14.74 -5.10 -3.59
C HIS A 322 13.30 -5.42 -3.19
N ASP A 323 12.37 -4.47 -3.35
CA ASP A 323 10.95 -4.67 -3.08
C ASP A 323 10.30 -5.57 -4.15
N LYS A 324 10.31 -6.88 -3.90
CA LYS A 324 9.71 -7.88 -4.79
C LYS A 324 8.20 -7.75 -4.89
N ALA A 325 7.52 -7.34 -3.81
CA ALA A 325 6.08 -7.18 -3.80
C ALA A 325 5.63 -6.13 -4.81
N LEU A 326 6.33 -5.01 -4.89
CA LEU A 326 6.03 -3.94 -5.83
C LEU A 326 6.56 -4.20 -7.24
N ARG A 327 7.59 -5.03 -7.37
CA ARG A 327 8.17 -5.37 -8.66
C ARG A 327 7.33 -6.38 -9.45
N VAL A 328 6.77 -7.39 -8.78
CA VAL A 328 6.11 -8.54 -9.42
C VAL A 328 4.58 -8.41 -9.31
N PHE A 329 4.06 -8.28 -8.09
CA PHE A 329 2.63 -8.37 -7.84
C PHE A 329 1.87 -7.09 -8.21
N TYR A 330 2.46 -5.93 -7.99
CA TYR A 330 1.80 -4.66 -8.31
C TYR A 330 1.58 -4.48 -9.82
N PRO A 331 2.56 -4.70 -10.72
CA PRO A 331 2.34 -4.61 -12.17
C PRO A 331 1.32 -5.63 -12.68
N LEU A 332 1.38 -6.88 -12.20
CA LEU A 332 0.41 -7.91 -12.58
C LEU A 332 -1.02 -7.49 -12.26
N ALA A 333 -1.27 -7.06 -11.03
CA ALA A 333 -2.56 -6.53 -10.61
C ALA A 333 -3.03 -5.36 -11.49
N SER A 334 -2.13 -4.42 -11.76
CA SER A 334 -2.47 -3.18 -12.51
C SER A 334 -2.79 -3.44 -13.99
N ARG A 335 -2.14 -4.43 -14.63
CA ARG A 335 -2.43 -4.86 -16.01
C ARG A 335 -3.80 -5.52 -16.12
N LEU A 336 -4.07 -6.47 -15.22
CA LEU A 336 -5.33 -7.21 -15.23
C LEU A 336 -6.57 -6.35 -14.93
N ALA A 337 -6.37 -5.16 -14.37
CA ALA A 337 -7.45 -4.19 -14.15
C ALA A 337 -7.91 -3.47 -15.41
N ARG A 338 -7.20 -3.56 -16.56
CA ARG A 338 -7.41 -2.69 -17.72
C ARG A 338 -7.46 -3.40 -19.09
N ASP A 339 -7.79 -4.69 -19.16
CA ASP A 339 -7.86 -5.46 -20.42
C ASP A 339 -6.57 -5.45 -21.27
N ASP A 340 -5.42 -5.16 -20.71
CA ASP A 340 -4.17 -5.17 -21.46
C ASP A 340 -3.65 -6.60 -21.59
N ALA A 341 -3.98 -7.23 -22.74
CA ALA A 341 -3.69 -8.64 -23.00
C ALA A 341 -2.18 -8.97 -23.15
N SER A 342 -1.30 -7.97 -23.11
CA SER A 342 0.14 -8.20 -23.14
C SER A 342 0.68 -8.56 -21.75
N LEU A 343 0.45 -9.80 -21.33
CA LEU A 343 0.90 -10.33 -20.04
C LEU A 343 2.42 -10.51 -19.92
N LEU A 344 3.15 -10.41 -21.04
CA LEU A 344 4.59 -10.64 -21.12
C LEU A 344 5.29 -9.35 -21.58
N GLY A 345 5.94 -8.66 -20.64
CA GLY A 345 6.78 -7.50 -20.91
C GLY A 345 7.04 -6.65 -19.66
N ASP A 346 8.23 -6.08 -19.58
CA ASP A 346 8.64 -5.12 -18.56
C ASP A 346 8.02 -3.74 -18.86
N ASP A 347 6.68 -3.66 -18.79
CA ASP A 347 5.97 -2.42 -19.09
C ASP A 347 5.98 -1.49 -17.86
N ARG A 348 6.91 -0.55 -17.88
CA ARG A 348 7.12 0.44 -16.81
C ARG A 348 5.88 1.27 -16.49
N ARG A 349 4.87 1.35 -17.38
CA ARG A 349 3.59 2.06 -17.12
C ARG A 349 2.91 1.61 -15.83
N TRP A 350 3.17 0.37 -15.40
CA TRP A 350 2.50 -0.27 -14.27
C TRP A 350 3.33 -0.31 -12.99
N TRP A 351 4.47 0.36 -12.95
CA TRP A 351 5.31 0.35 -11.77
C TRP A 351 4.73 1.19 -10.63
N ALA A 352 5.07 0.80 -9.41
CA ALA A 352 4.67 1.48 -8.20
C ALA A 352 5.71 2.54 -7.79
N VAL A 353 5.24 3.59 -7.12
CA VAL A 353 6.11 4.65 -6.59
C VAL A 353 7.18 4.10 -5.63
N GLY A 354 6.91 3.03 -4.91
CA GLY A 354 7.88 2.38 -4.01
C GLY A 354 8.90 1.50 -4.73
N HIS A 355 8.82 1.36 -6.06
CA HIS A 355 9.79 0.61 -6.86
C HIS A 355 10.85 1.52 -7.51
N ASP A 356 10.44 2.67 -8.07
CA ASP A 356 11.33 3.57 -8.82
C ASP A 356 11.10 5.08 -8.55
N GLY A 357 10.35 5.39 -7.49
CA GLY A 357 10.07 6.77 -7.10
C GLY A 357 8.94 7.42 -7.90
N VAL A 358 8.80 8.73 -7.78
CA VAL A 358 7.80 9.53 -8.49
C VAL A 358 8.28 9.80 -9.91
N GLN A 359 7.41 9.59 -10.90
CA GLN A 359 7.68 9.79 -12.31
C GLN A 359 6.70 10.80 -12.93
N GLY A 360 7.15 11.49 -14.00
CA GLY A 360 6.30 12.42 -14.76
C GLY A 360 5.93 13.71 -14.03
N VAL A 361 6.65 14.08 -12.97
CA VAL A 361 6.49 15.35 -12.24
C VAL A 361 7.61 16.30 -12.61
N PRO A 362 7.32 17.46 -13.23
CA PRO A 362 8.34 18.44 -13.55
C PRO A 362 9.10 18.93 -12.31
N GLY A 363 10.42 18.97 -12.40
CA GLY A 363 11.26 19.40 -11.29
C GLY A 363 11.43 18.40 -10.14
N ALA A 364 10.89 17.19 -10.25
CA ALA A 364 11.16 16.15 -9.26
C ALA A 364 12.64 15.80 -9.22
N ALA A 365 13.21 15.72 -8.00
CA ALA A 365 14.60 15.35 -7.79
C ALA A 365 14.75 13.86 -7.51
N ALA A 366 15.86 13.26 -7.93
CA ALA A 366 16.26 11.91 -7.53
C ALA A 366 17.55 11.98 -6.70
N ARG A 367 17.59 11.26 -5.58
CA ARG A 367 18.70 11.20 -4.63
C ARG A 367 18.88 9.77 -4.11
N THR A 368 20.06 9.45 -3.60
CA THR A 368 20.21 8.28 -2.72
C THR A 368 19.94 8.68 -1.28
N LEU A 369 19.58 7.72 -0.43
CA LEU A 369 19.33 7.97 0.99
C LEU A 369 20.59 8.59 1.66
N GLU A 370 21.78 8.07 1.35
CA GLU A 370 23.04 8.61 1.90
C GLU A 370 23.28 10.06 1.49
N ALA A 371 22.95 10.43 0.25
CA ALA A 371 23.07 11.80 -0.20
C ALA A 371 22.10 12.73 0.56
N VAL A 372 20.86 12.27 0.78
CA VAL A 372 19.88 13.04 1.57
C VAL A 372 20.36 13.22 3.01
N LEU A 373 20.85 12.16 3.65
CA LEU A 373 21.33 12.22 5.03
C LEU A 373 22.55 13.13 5.21
N ARG A 374 23.38 13.27 4.18
CA ARG A 374 24.56 14.14 4.18
C ARG A 374 24.20 15.58 3.81
N ASP A 375 23.47 15.78 2.70
CA ASP A 375 23.31 17.08 2.03
C ASP A 375 21.92 17.71 2.24
N GLY A 376 20.96 16.96 2.84
CA GLY A 376 19.58 17.40 3.06
C GLY A 376 18.66 17.25 1.85
N LEU A 377 17.46 17.81 1.98
CA LEU A 377 16.39 17.79 0.98
C LEU A 377 16.07 19.19 0.46
N PRO A 378 15.53 19.32 -0.77
CA PRO A 378 14.93 20.56 -1.24
C PRO A 378 13.83 21.05 -0.29
N GLY A 379 13.59 22.37 -0.32
CA GLY A 379 12.58 22.99 0.53
C GLY A 379 11.13 22.60 0.22
N SER A 380 10.85 22.10 -0.99
CA SER A 380 9.53 21.71 -1.48
C SER A 380 9.66 20.84 -2.71
N GLY A 381 8.53 20.36 -3.25
CA GLY A 381 8.47 19.54 -4.45
C GLY A 381 8.61 18.03 -4.17
N CYS A 382 8.66 17.24 -5.23
CA CYS A 382 8.80 15.79 -5.15
C CYS A 382 10.27 15.37 -5.15
N VAL A 383 10.65 14.45 -4.28
CA VAL A 383 11.99 13.85 -4.21
C VAL A 383 11.88 12.35 -4.16
N SER A 384 12.40 11.66 -5.16
CA SER A 384 12.56 10.20 -5.16
C SER A 384 13.85 9.84 -4.45
N VAL A 385 13.80 8.97 -3.45
CA VAL A 385 14.95 8.57 -2.63
C VAL A 385 15.19 7.08 -2.75
N ASP A 386 16.29 6.70 -3.39
CA ASP A 386 16.76 5.32 -3.45
C ASP A 386 17.33 4.90 -2.09
N ALA A 387 16.61 4.00 -1.41
CA ALA A 387 16.98 3.44 -0.12
C ALA A 387 17.41 1.96 -0.22
N ALA A 388 17.72 1.45 -1.41
CA ALA A 388 18.03 0.04 -1.64
C ALA A 388 19.23 -0.49 -0.84
N ARG A 389 20.07 0.37 -0.28
CA ARG A 389 21.17 -0.02 0.61
C ARG A 389 20.73 -0.34 2.05
N VAL A 390 19.57 0.17 2.45
CA VAL A 390 19.02 0.02 3.81
C VAL A 390 17.80 -0.88 3.78
N VAL A 391 16.92 -0.70 2.79
CA VAL A 391 15.65 -1.40 2.66
C VAL A 391 15.84 -2.64 1.80
N ALA A 392 15.85 -3.83 2.42
CA ALA A 392 16.08 -5.12 1.77
C ALA A 392 14.80 -5.78 1.23
N GLU A 393 13.62 -5.43 1.77
CA GLU A 393 12.33 -5.99 1.38
C GLU A 393 11.18 -5.00 1.62
N HIS A 394 9.95 -5.35 1.19
CA HIS A 394 8.78 -4.46 1.25
C HIS A 394 8.47 -3.92 2.64
N SER A 395 8.56 -4.75 3.68
CA SER A 395 8.21 -4.39 5.06
C SER A 395 9.38 -3.91 5.90
N ASP A 396 10.57 -3.80 5.32
CA ASP A 396 11.81 -3.44 5.99
C ASP A 396 11.96 -1.92 6.13
N ILE A 397 11.14 -1.32 6.98
CA ILE A 397 11.00 0.14 7.12
C ILE A 397 11.37 0.70 8.50
N CYS A 398 11.72 -0.15 9.47
CA CYS A 398 12.01 0.28 10.85
C CYS A 398 13.51 0.51 11.07
N HIS A 399 14.09 1.43 10.29
CA HIS A 399 15.51 1.80 10.34
C HIS A 399 15.71 3.22 10.85
N GLU A 400 16.81 3.46 11.58
CA GLU A 400 17.18 4.81 12.04
C GLU A 400 17.39 5.75 10.85
N GLU A 401 17.98 5.27 9.76
CA GLU A 401 18.20 6.05 8.54
C GLU A 401 16.88 6.55 7.91
N LEU A 402 15.82 5.76 7.98
CA LEU A 402 14.49 6.17 7.52
C LEU A 402 13.84 7.16 8.49
N ALA A 403 14.05 7.02 9.80
CA ALA A 403 13.62 8.02 10.77
C ALA A 403 14.37 9.35 10.54
N ARG A 404 15.67 9.31 10.26
CA ARG A 404 16.46 10.50 9.86
C ARG A 404 15.96 11.11 8.54
N LEU A 405 15.56 10.28 7.56
CA LEU A 405 14.94 10.76 6.32
C LEU A 405 13.66 11.57 6.61
N VAL A 406 12.80 11.04 7.48
CA VAL A 406 11.56 11.74 7.90
C VAL A 406 11.90 13.04 8.64
N ALA A 407 12.90 13.02 9.53
CA ALA A 407 13.35 14.19 10.26
C ALA A 407 13.90 15.28 9.31
N ARG A 408 14.72 14.91 8.32
CA ARG A 408 15.20 15.80 7.26
C ARG A 408 14.05 16.39 6.44
N ALA A 409 13.06 15.56 6.04
CA ALA A 409 11.89 16.02 5.31
C ALA A 409 11.05 17.01 6.13
N GLY A 410 10.91 16.76 7.41
CA GLY A 410 10.17 17.61 8.35
C GLY A 410 10.98 18.79 8.90
N ARG A 411 12.31 18.82 8.71
CA ARG A 411 13.22 19.80 9.28
C ARG A 411 13.10 19.89 10.80
N PHE A 412 13.15 18.73 11.43
CA PHE A 412 13.12 18.61 12.88
C PHE A 412 14.28 17.76 13.45
N ASP A 413 15.34 17.55 12.64
CA ASP A 413 16.61 16.90 12.99
C ASP A 413 17.65 17.85 13.54
#